data_d7c4c0b168dee6d892905f051f894cd2
#
_entry.id   d7c4c0b168dee6d892905f051f894cd2
#
_cell.length_a   1.000
_cell.length_b   1.000
_cell.length_c   1.000
_cell.angle_alpha   90.00
_cell.angle_beta   90.00
_cell.angle_gamma   90.00
#
_symmetry.space_group_name_H-M   'P 1'
#
loop_
_entity.id
_entity.type
_entity.pdbx_description
1 polymer ?
#
loop_
_entity_poly.entity_id
_entity_poly.type
_entity_poly.pdbx_seq_one_letter_code
_entity_poly.pdbx_strand_id
1 'polypeptide(L)'
;MTDDHASHAISAYGSRINTTPHLDRLADEGMRFDNCFCTNAICTPSRATILTGMHSHACGVTTLDTHFDNRLPTFAGLLRESGYQTALFGKWHLGEGTAHEPRGFDEWEVVPGQGDYHDPEFITPNGRHVRQGYATDIITDLSLDWLQRRDVDRPFCLLVHHKAPHRPWEPDEKHAHMYDDVDIPEPETLRDDYSDRSEAAAVAAMRVAEHLTPTDLKEPVPDGLSPDEELSWKYQRYIKDYLRCVASVDDNVGRLLDYLDEQGLAEDTLVVYCSDQGFFLGDHGWYDKRFMYEESLRMPLLVRYPREVTAGSVNTDIVLNLDFAQTFCDVAGVAELPIMQGRSMMPLLRGEGAADWRTSMYYRYWMHGDSIHHARAHYGVRTEKYKLICYYGDGRDQPGSSDRRFEPEWELFDLERDPMELTSVYDDPDYAAVRKELEIELERVQREAGDLP
;
A
#
# COMPACT_ATOMS: atom_id res chain seq x y z
N MET A 1 7.84 5.05 2.92
CA MET A 1 6.58 4.50 2.37
C MET A 1 6.33 5.07 0.99
N THR A 2 5.86 4.24 0.08
CA THR A 2 5.48 4.59 -1.30
C THR A 2 3.97 4.53 -1.47
N ASP A 3 3.48 4.93 -2.63
CA ASP A 3 2.07 4.93 -3.01
C ASP A 3 1.90 4.01 -4.24
N ASP A 4 1.06 2.98 -4.12
CA ASP A 4 0.80 2.02 -5.21
C ASP A 4 2.00 1.14 -5.61
N HIS A 5 2.91 0.80 -4.71
CA HIS A 5 4.05 -0.05 -5.05
C HIS A 5 3.71 -1.53 -4.86
N ALA A 6 3.51 -2.23 -5.97
CA ALA A 6 3.28 -3.67 -6.00
C ALA A 6 4.52 -4.45 -5.54
N SER A 7 4.35 -5.44 -4.67
CA SER A 7 5.46 -6.27 -4.19
C SER A 7 6.18 -7.00 -5.33
N HIS A 8 5.44 -7.48 -6.33
CA HIS A 8 6.02 -8.19 -7.49
C HIS A 8 6.74 -7.29 -8.50
N ALA A 9 6.83 -5.97 -8.26
CA ALA A 9 7.75 -5.07 -8.96
C ALA A 9 9.11 -4.91 -8.24
N ILE A 10 9.31 -5.57 -7.10
CA ILE A 10 10.55 -5.52 -6.31
C ILE A 10 11.33 -6.82 -6.49
N SER A 11 12.62 -6.76 -6.84
CA SER A 11 13.43 -7.95 -7.11
C SER A 11 13.58 -8.87 -5.89
N ALA A 12 13.65 -8.34 -4.68
CA ALA A 12 13.67 -9.14 -3.44
C ALA A 12 12.42 -10.04 -3.27
N TYR A 13 11.28 -9.69 -3.90
CA TYR A 13 10.07 -10.52 -3.96
C TYR A 13 9.99 -11.42 -5.20
N GLY A 14 11.09 -11.55 -5.93
CA GLY A 14 11.17 -12.41 -7.12
C GLY A 14 10.63 -11.78 -8.39
N SER A 15 10.63 -10.44 -8.50
CA SER A 15 10.21 -9.73 -9.70
C SER A 15 10.90 -10.26 -10.95
N ARG A 16 10.12 -10.47 -12.01
CA ARG A 16 10.61 -10.82 -13.35
C ARG A 16 10.65 -9.61 -14.28
N ILE A 17 10.14 -8.48 -13.82
CA ILE A 17 9.92 -7.29 -14.65
C ILE A 17 10.79 -6.11 -14.24
N ASN A 18 11.45 -6.17 -13.09
CA ASN A 18 12.25 -5.06 -12.57
C ASN A 18 13.44 -5.54 -11.73
N THR A 19 14.40 -4.65 -11.52
CA THR A 19 15.50 -4.81 -10.55
C THR A 19 15.54 -3.59 -9.63
N THR A 20 15.65 -3.84 -8.33
CA THR A 20 15.60 -2.83 -7.28
C THR A 20 16.73 -3.06 -6.28
N PRO A 21 18.00 -2.77 -6.66
CA PRO A 21 19.17 -3.18 -5.88
C PRO A 21 19.24 -2.61 -4.47
N HIS A 22 18.67 -1.42 -4.22
CA HIS A 22 18.68 -0.81 -2.89
C HIS A 22 17.57 -1.36 -1.99
N LEU A 23 16.42 -1.73 -2.56
CA LEU A 23 15.39 -2.48 -1.83
C LEU A 23 15.85 -3.91 -1.56
N ASP A 24 16.59 -4.54 -2.49
CA ASP A 24 17.21 -5.84 -2.27
C ASP A 24 18.21 -5.78 -1.13
N ARG A 25 19.05 -4.74 -1.09
CA ARG A 25 19.96 -4.50 0.05
C ARG A 25 19.20 -4.41 1.37
N LEU A 26 18.06 -3.71 1.40
CA LEU A 26 17.24 -3.60 2.60
C LEU A 26 16.69 -4.97 3.05
N ALA A 27 16.34 -5.85 2.10
CA ALA A 27 15.93 -7.23 2.38
C ALA A 27 17.11 -8.10 2.86
N ASP A 28 18.25 -7.99 2.18
CA ASP A 28 19.46 -8.77 2.49
C ASP A 28 20.07 -8.40 3.86
N GLU A 29 20.00 -7.13 4.25
CA GLU A 29 20.48 -6.63 5.53
C GLU A 29 19.40 -6.68 6.64
N GLY A 30 18.18 -7.09 6.31
CA GLY A 30 17.02 -7.09 7.21
C GLY A 30 16.12 -8.31 7.06
N MET A 31 14.83 -8.10 7.22
CA MET A 31 13.78 -9.12 7.07
C MET A 31 12.77 -8.72 6.01
N ARG A 32 12.41 -9.67 5.15
CA ARG A 32 11.29 -9.56 4.21
C ARG A 32 10.07 -10.26 4.78
N PHE A 33 8.93 -9.60 4.72
CA PHE A 33 7.63 -10.21 5.04
C PHE A 33 6.90 -10.57 3.73
N ASP A 34 6.57 -11.85 3.56
CA ASP A 34 5.88 -12.32 2.36
C ASP A 34 4.35 -12.14 2.44
N ASN A 35 3.80 -11.99 3.64
CA ASN A 35 2.37 -11.89 3.90
C ASN A 35 2.00 -10.62 4.69
N CYS A 36 2.39 -9.46 4.17
CA CYS A 36 1.93 -8.17 4.70
C CYS A 36 0.73 -7.68 3.89
N PHE A 37 -0.37 -7.35 4.58
CA PHE A 37 -1.62 -6.97 3.93
C PHE A 37 -2.17 -5.64 4.46
N CYS A 38 -2.84 -4.88 3.58
CA CYS A 38 -3.64 -3.74 4.00
C CYS A 38 -5.07 -4.18 4.34
N THR A 39 -5.69 -3.45 5.26
CA THR A 39 -7.07 -3.73 5.70
C THR A 39 -8.14 -3.03 4.87
N ASN A 40 -7.72 -2.09 4.01
CA ASN A 40 -8.53 -1.38 3.02
C ASN A 40 -7.58 -0.89 1.91
N ALA A 41 -7.64 -1.47 0.71
CA ALA A 41 -6.70 -1.23 -0.38
C ALA A 41 -6.99 0.07 -1.13
N ILE A 42 -6.90 1.19 -0.42
CA ILE A 42 -6.97 2.53 -0.99
C ILE A 42 -6.22 3.54 -0.10
N CYS A 43 -5.54 4.50 -0.71
CA CYS A 43 -4.53 5.36 -0.07
C CYS A 43 -4.97 6.01 1.24
N THR A 44 -6.00 6.85 1.23
CA THR A 44 -6.44 7.63 2.41
C THR A 44 -6.78 6.73 3.61
N PRO A 45 -7.64 5.71 3.48
CA PRO A 45 -7.91 4.77 4.58
C PRO A 45 -6.69 3.98 5.06
N SER A 46 -5.85 3.48 4.14
CA SER A 46 -4.67 2.71 4.52
C SER A 46 -3.65 3.58 5.28
N ARG A 47 -3.41 4.81 4.82
CA ARG A 47 -2.52 5.76 5.51
C ARG A 47 -3.02 6.11 6.91
N ALA A 48 -4.34 6.32 7.08
CA ALA A 48 -4.94 6.53 8.40
C ALA A 48 -4.75 5.31 9.31
N THR A 49 -4.94 4.09 8.79
CA THR A 49 -4.71 2.85 9.52
C THR A 49 -3.25 2.72 9.98
N ILE A 50 -2.27 2.98 9.10
CA ILE A 50 -0.84 2.96 9.45
C ILE A 50 -0.51 3.93 10.58
N LEU A 51 -1.06 5.15 10.54
CA LEU A 51 -0.77 6.18 11.54
C LEU A 51 -1.40 5.88 12.90
N THR A 52 -2.59 5.31 12.91
CA THR A 52 -3.41 5.17 14.13
C THR A 52 -3.37 3.77 14.74
N GLY A 53 -3.01 2.73 13.97
CA GLY A 53 -3.18 1.34 14.38
C GLY A 53 -4.66 0.93 14.52
N MET A 54 -5.57 1.62 13.80
CA MET A 54 -7.02 1.40 13.86
C MET A 54 -7.57 1.06 12.47
N HIS A 55 -8.56 0.16 12.41
CA HIS A 55 -9.29 -0.08 11.17
C HIS A 55 -9.99 1.19 10.65
N SER A 56 -10.23 1.25 9.35
CA SER A 56 -10.83 2.42 8.65
C SER A 56 -12.11 2.93 9.29
N HIS A 57 -13.03 2.04 9.70
CA HIS A 57 -14.28 2.41 10.36
C HIS A 57 -14.06 2.92 11.79
N ALA A 58 -13.03 2.42 12.49
CA ALA A 58 -12.72 2.84 13.85
C ALA A 58 -12.04 4.22 13.88
N CYS A 59 -11.19 4.55 12.90
CA CYS A 59 -10.60 5.89 12.77
C CYS A 59 -11.48 6.87 11.96
N GLY A 60 -12.59 6.40 11.37
CA GLY A 60 -13.53 7.23 10.60
C GLY A 60 -13.07 7.59 9.19
N VAL A 61 -11.99 6.96 8.69
CA VAL A 61 -11.45 7.21 7.35
C VAL A 61 -11.69 5.99 6.47
N THR A 62 -12.83 5.95 5.79
CA THR A 62 -13.34 4.77 5.08
C THR A 62 -13.17 4.83 3.56
N THR A 63 -13.18 6.03 2.98
CA THR A 63 -13.10 6.27 1.53
C THR A 63 -12.09 7.37 1.20
N LEU A 64 -11.87 7.66 -0.09
CA LEU A 64 -11.03 8.79 -0.52
C LEU A 64 -11.63 10.15 -0.15
N ASP A 65 -12.96 10.21 0.00
CA ASP A 65 -13.69 11.46 0.30
C ASP A 65 -13.92 11.64 1.81
N THR A 66 -13.37 10.76 2.64
CA THR A 66 -13.31 10.94 4.09
C THR A 66 -11.98 11.52 4.51
N HIS A 67 -12.00 12.49 5.40
CA HIS A 67 -10.81 13.19 5.85
C HIS A 67 -10.44 12.79 7.28
N PHE A 68 -9.15 12.71 7.54
CA PHE A 68 -8.60 12.34 8.83
C PHE A 68 -8.82 13.47 9.85
N ASP A 69 -9.41 13.15 11.00
CA ASP A 69 -9.47 14.08 12.13
C ASP A 69 -8.12 14.05 12.86
N ASN A 70 -7.36 15.13 12.77
CA ASN A 70 -6.03 15.20 13.36
C ASN A 70 -6.00 15.30 14.89
N ARG A 71 -7.16 15.25 15.56
CA ARG A 71 -7.27 15.07 17.01
C ARG A 71 -7.12 13.60 17.42
N LEU A 72 -7.29 12.67 16.49
CA LEU A 72 -7.02 11.25 16.73
C LEU A 72 -5.55 11.05 17.08
N PRO A 73 -5.24 10.19 18.06
CA PRO A 73 -3.87 9.88 18.38
C PRO A 73 -3.22 9.08 17.25
N THR A 74 -1.94 9.36 17.02
CA THR A 74 -1.10 8.64 16.06
C THR A 74 0.16 8.15 16.76
N PHE A 75 0.80 7.11 16.25
CA PHE A 75 2.08 6.67 16.82
C PHE A 75 3.12 7.79 16.81
N ALA A 76 3.17 8.62 15.77
CA ALA A 76 4.11 9.73 15.68
C ALA A 76 3.87 10.76 16.81
N GLY A 77 2.59 11.05 17.13
CA GLY A 77 2.22 11.90 18.25
C GLY A 77 2.68 11.34 19.60
N LEU A 78 2.49 10.02 19.81
CA LEU A 78 2.93 9.33 21.04
C LEU A 78 4.47 9.34 21.20
N LEU A 79 5.19 9.08 20.10
CA LEU A 79 6.64 9.14 20.10
C LEU A 79 7.15 10.56 20.41
N ARG A 80 6.52 11.58 19.81
CA ARG A 80 6.85 12.99 20.07
C ARG A 80 6.66 13.35 21.55
N GLU A 81 5.53 12.95 22.13
CA GLU A 81 5.24 13.18 23.57
C GLU A 81 6.25 12.46 24.47
N SER A 82 6.86 11.37 23.99
CA SER A 82 7.89 10.61 24.69
C SER A 82 9.32 11.13 24.46
N GLY A 83 9.49 12.25 23.75
CA GLY A 83 10.77 12.92 23.56
C GLY A 83 11.45 12.69 22.23
N TYR A 84 10.85 11.92 21.31
CA TYR A 84 11.38 11.79 19.96
C TYR A 84 11.23 13.12 19.20
N GLN A 85 12.18 13.39 18.30
CA GLN A 85 12.00 14.38 17.25
C GLN A 85 11.22 13.72 16.11
N THR A 86 10.22 14.41 15.58
CA THR A 86 9.34 13.80 14.59
C THR A 86 9.24 14.66 13.34
N ALA A 87 9.38 14.04 12.16
CA ALA A 87 9.21 14.74 10.89
C ALA A 87 8.45 13.89 9.87
N LEU A 88 7.77 14.59 8.94
CA LEU A 88 7.06 13.99 7.81
C LEU A 88 7.32 14.81 6.55
N PHE A 89 7.82 14.14 5.49
CA PHE A 89 8.00 14.75 4.18
C PHE A 89 7.33 13.93 3.08
N GLY A 90 6.62 14.62 2.18
CA GLY A 90 6.00 14.05 0.99
C GLY A 90 4.48 13.86 1.08
N LYS A 91 3.95 12.73 0.61
CA LYS A 91 2.51 12.52 0.48
C LYS A 91 1.82 12.31 1.83
N TRP A 92 0.89 13.22 2.15
CA TRP A 92 -0.02 13.08 3.30
C TRP A 92 -1.33 12.39 2.92
N HIS A 93 -2.10 13.02 2.03
CA HIS A 93 -3.34 12.52 1.44
C HIS A 93 -4.43 12.12 2.45
N LEU A 94 -4.53 12.87 3.56
CA LEU A 94 -5.51 12.64 4.64
C LEU A 94 -6.45 13.84 4.85
N GLY A 95 -6.50 14.75 3.87
CA GLY A 95 -7.24 15.99 3.91
C GLY A 95 -6.35 17.22 4.06
N GLU A 96 -6.93 18.40 3.83
CA GLU A 96 -6.25 19.68 3.91
C GLU A 96 -6.97 20.62 4.88
N GLY A 97 -6.25 21.63 5.37
CA GLY A 97 -6.74 22.59 6.35
C GLY A 97 -6.53 22.13 7.80
N THR A 98 -6.66 23.04 8.74
CA THR A 98 -6.19 22.90 10.12
C THR A 98 -6.72 21.69 10.89
N ALA A 99 -7.88 21.14 10.49
CA ALA A 99 -8.46 19.94 11.11
C ALA A 99 -7.85 18.62 10.58
N HIS A 100 -7.09 18.68 9.48
CA HIS A 100 -6.60 17.52 8.74
C HIS A 100 -5.07 17.56 8.51
N GLU A 101 -4.40 18.66 8.85
CA GLU A 101 -2.96 18.81 8.75
C GLU A 101 -2.20 17.78 9.60
N PRO A 102 -0.96 17.43 9.21
CA PRO A 102 -0.11 16.53 9.99
C PRO A 102 0.08 17.04 11.42
N ARG A 103 -0.42 16.30 12.39
CA ARG A 103 -0.28 16.58 13.81
C ARG A 103 0.56 15.49 14.47
N GLY A 104 1.37 15.89 15.45
CA GLY A 104 2.31 14.97 16.11
C GLY A 104 3.69 14.96 15.48
N PHE A 105 3.95 15.91 14.57
CA PHE A 105 5.26 16.15 13.97
C PHE A 105 5.79 17.53 14.41
N ASP A 106 7.10 17.57 14.67
CA ASP A 106 7.80 18.83 14.95
C ASP A 106 8.01 19.63 13.66
N GLU A 107 8.19 18.92 12.55
CA GLU A 107 8.35 19.49 11.23
C GLU A 107 7.64 18.64 10.17
N TRP A 108 7.02 19.29 9.21
CA TRP A 108 6.42 18.60 8.09
C TRP A 108 6.32 19.50 6.85
N GLU A 109 6.48 18.86 5.69
CA GLU A 109 6.28 19.47 4.39
C GLU A 109 5.66 18.44 3.46
N VAL A 110 4.40 18.67 3.04
CA VAL A 110 3.60 17.65 2.35
C VAL A 110 3.03 18.16 1.03
N VAL A 111 2.90 17.24 0.07
CA VAL A 111 2.24 17.57 -1.20
C VAL A 111 0.72 17.60 -1.02
N PRO A 112 0.01 18.55 -1.68
CA PRO A 112 -1.45 18.58 -1.69
C PRO A 112 -2.04 17.41 -2.47
N GLY A 113 -3.15 16.85 -1.99
CA GLY A 113 -3.86 15.75 -2.67
C GLY A 113 -2.94 14.60 -3.06
N GLN A 114 -2.88 14.28 -4.36
CA GLN A 114 -2.01 13.25 -4.93
C GLN A 114 -0.59 13.73 -5.20
N GLY A 115 -0.35 15.05 -5.25
CA GLY A 115 0.91 15.66 -5.62
C GLY A 115 1.28 15.52 -7.10
N ASP A 116 2.24 16.33 -7.56
CA ASP A 116 2.82 16.28 -8.89
C ASP A 116 4.21 15.64 -8.85
N TYR A 117 4.66 15.06 -9.95
CA TYR A 117 6.01 14.48 -10.08
C TYR A 117 7.08 15.53 -10.30
N HIS A 118 6.77 16.53 -11.13
CA HIS A 118 7.70 17.60 -11.49
C HIS A 118 7.23 18.92 -10.90
N ASP A 119 8.17 19.66 -10.33
CA ASP A 119 7.95 20.98 -9.72
C ASP A 119 6.76 21.01 -8.75
N PRO A 120 6.69 20.05 -7.81
CA PRO A 120 5.51 19.87 -6.96
C PRO A 120 5.27 21.09 -6.04
N GLU A 121 3.98 21.40 -5.81
CA GLU A 121 3.58 22.25 -4.70
C GLU A 121 3.71 21.49 -3.39
N PHE A 122 4.13 22.18 -2.34
CA PHE A 122 4.16 21.70 -0.97
C PHE A 122 3.35 22.60 -0.04
N ILE A 123 2.76 21.97 0.98
CA ILE A 123 2.09 22.63 2.10
C ILE A 123 2.97 22.50 3.33
N THR A 124 3.13 23.59 4.08
CA THR A 124 3.81 23.65 5.37
C THR A 124 2.95 24.41 6.36
N PRO A 125 3.29 24.43 7.66
CA PRO A 125 2.62 25.32 8.63
C PRO A 125 2.64 26.81 8.26
N ASN A 126 3.58 27.22 7.38
CA ASN A 126 3.76 28.61 6.97
C ASN A 126 3.09 28.95 5.63
N GLY A 127 2.39 28.00 5.00
CA GLY A 127 1.70 28.20 3.73
C GLY A 127 2.21 27.25 2.64
N ARG A 128 1.92 27.60 1.40
CA ARG A 128 2.22 26.78 0.21
C ARG A 128 3.36 27.39 -0.59
N HIS A 129 4.15 26.54 -1.23
CA HIS A 129 5.20 26.94 -2.16
C HIS A 129 5.52 25.80 -3.13
N VAL A 130 6.08 26.14 -4.28
CA VAL A 130 6.55 25.20 -5.30
C VAL A 130 8.04 24.95 -5.11
N ARG A 131 8.46 23.68 -5.17
CA ARG A 131 9.86 23.28 -5.25
C ARG A 131 10.18 22.80 -6.66
N GLN A 132 11.27 23.34 -7.24
CA GLN A 132 11.72 22.94 -8.57
C GLN A 132 12.44 21.60 -8.50
N GLY A 133 12.11 20.68 -9.41
CA GLY A 133 12.74 19.38 -9.55
C GLY A 133 11.76 18.20 -9.48
N TYR A 134 12.30 17.01 -9.25
CA TYR A 134 11.53 15.78 -9.23
C TYR A 134 11.09 15.43 -7.79
N ALA A 135 9.81 15.12 -7.59
CA ALA A 135 9.21 14.96 -6.27
C ALA A 135 9.91 13.93 -5.38
N THR A 136 10.31 12.78 -5.95
CA THR A 136 10.96 11.70 -5.19
C THR A 136 12.32 12.18 -4.65
N ASP A 137 13.10 12.90 -5.45
CA ASP A 137 14.38 13.46 -5.04
C ASP A 137 14.20 14.56 -4.00
N ILE A 138 13.26 15.49 -4.23
CA ILE A 138 12.96 16.58 -3.29
C ILE A 138 12.57 16.05 -1.92
N ILE A 139 11.70 15.04 -1.86
CA ILE A 139 11.25 14.43 -0.59
C ILE A 139 12.43 13.79 0.15
N THR A 140 13.33 13.14 -0.59
CA THR A 140 14.56 12.56 -0.01
C THR A 140 15.53 13.64 0.44
N ASP A 141 15.72 14.71 -0.35
CA ASP A 141 16.60 15.84 0.02
C ASP A 141 16.12 16.51 1.30
N LEU A 142 14.81 16.77 1.43
CA LEU A 142 14.20 17.31 2.66
C LEU A 142 14.45 16.39 3.86
N SER A 143 14.35 15.08 3.66
CA SER A 143 14.57 14.08 4.69
C SER A 143 16.02 14.04 5.16
N LEU A 144 16.97 14.04 4.22
CA LEU A 144 18.40 14.06 4.49
C LEU A 144 18.84 15.38 5.15
N ASP A 145 18.33 16.52 4.65
CA ASP A 145 18.58 17.83 5.26
C ASP A 145 18.09 17.89 6.71
N TRP A 146 16.88 17.36 6.97
CA TRP A 146 16.35 17.27 8.33
C TRP A 146 17.22 16.37 9.21
N LEU A 147 17.64 15.21 8.75
CA LEU A 147 18.54 14.30 9.48
C LEU A 147 19.89 14.95 9.82
N GLN A 148 20.43 15.78 8.92
CA GLN A 148 21.70 16.49 9.15
C GLN A 148 21.62 17.55 10.25
N ARG A 149 20.48 18.23 10.40
CA ARG A 149 20.27 19.33 11.36
C ARG A 149 19.49 18.96 12.61
N ARG A 150 19.11 17.67 12.77
CA ARG A 150 18.42 17.18 13.95
C ARG A 150 19.27 17.35 15.22
N ASP A 151 18.63 17.38 16.37
CA ASP A 151 19.33 17.27 17.66
C ASP A 151 19.85 15.84 17.84
N VAL A 152 21.17 15.66 17.86
CA VAL A 152 21.82 14.35 17.91
C VAL A 152 21.66 13.64 19.27
N ASP A 153 21.30 14.38 20.31
CA ASP A 153 21.10 13.85 21.67
C ASP A 153 19.66 13.29 21.88
N ARG A 154 18.79 13.41 20.85
CA ARG A 154 17.39 12.93 20.90
C ARG A 154 17.14 11.84 19.86
N PRO A 155 16.35 10.83 20.20
CA PRO A 155 15.88 9.86 19.20
C PRO A 155 14.96 10.55 18.16
N PHE A 156 14.82 9.93 16.98
CA PHE A 156 14.01 10.48 15.92
C PHE A 156 13.01 9.48 15.32
N CYS A 157 11.92 10.03 14.78
CA CYS A 157 10.95 9.32 13.94
C CYS A 157 10.74 10.16 12.68
N LEU A 158 11.17 9.63 11.54
CA LEU A 158 11.09 10.29 10.25
C LEU A 158 10.21 9.48 9.30
N LEU A 159 9.17 10.10 8.77
CA LEU A 159 8.29 9.53 7.74
C LEU A 159 8.65 10.15 6.39
N VAL A 160 9.13 9.30 5.47
CA VAL A 160 9.45 9.66 4.09
C VAL A 160 8.40 9.02 3.20
N HIS A 161 7.47 9.84 2.70
CA HIS A 161 6.28 9.37 1.98
C HIS A 161 6.32 9.80 0.51
N HIS A 162 6.84 8.94 -0.36
CA HIS A 162 6.88 9.20 -1.80
C HIS A 162 5.48 9.13 -2.42
N LYS A 163 5.23 10.00 -3.42
CA LYS A 163 4.11 9.89 -4.33
C LYS A 163 4.29 8.69 -5.27
N ALA A 164 5.51 8.46 -5.72
CA ALA A 164 5.83 7.37 -6.64
C ALA A 164 5.59 5.99 -6.01
N PRO A 165 5.17 5.01 -6.81
CA PRO A 165 4.84 5.02 -8.23
C PRO A 165 3.36 5.26 -8.58
N HIS A 166 2.60 6.07 -7.84
CA HIS A 166 1.20 6.41 -8.15
C HIS A 166 1.05 7.12 -9.52
N ARG A 167 -0.07 6.89 -10.20
CA ARG A 167 -0.41 7.56 -11.48
C ARG A 167 -0.55 9.10 -11.36
N PRO A 168 -0.38 9.87 -12.49
CA PRO A 168 0.17 9.42 -13.76
C PRO A 168 1.67 9.16 -13.61
N TRP A 169 2.15 8.08 -14.17
CA TRP A 169 3.55 7.63 -14.00
C TRP A 169 4.50 8.48 -14.82
N GLU A 170 5.06 9.53 -14.22
CA GLU A 170 5.99 10.46 -14.87
C GLU A 170 7.40 10.20 -14.32
N PRO A 171 8.28 9.56 -15.11
CA PRO A 171 9.63 9.25 -14.67
C PRO A 171 10.52 10.51 -14.58
N ASP A 172 11.57 10.41 -13.78
CA ASP A 172 12.65 11.38 -13.78
C ASP A 172 13.49 11.30 -15.07
N GLU A 173 14.35 12.30 -15.29
CA GLU A 173 15.22 12.38 -16.47
C GLU A 173 16.22 11.19 -16.51
N LYS A 174 16.71 10.73 -15.37
CA LYS A 174 17.68 9.64 -15.27
C LYS A 174 17.11 8.31 -15.77
N HIS A 175 15.85 8.02 -15.47
CA HIS A 175 15.20 6.76 -15.79
C HIS A 175 14.27 6.83 -17.01
N ALA A 176 14.11 8.01 -17.63
CA ALA A 176 13.16 8.24 -18.72
C ALA A 176 13.30 7.27 -19.91
N HIS A 177 14.48 6.73 -20.15
CA HIS A 177 14.79 5.79 -21.24
C HIS A 177 15.00 4.34 -20.79
N MET A 178 14.81 4.04 -19.49
CA MET A 178 14.89 2.67 -18.99
C MET A 178 13.84 1.80 -19.70
N TYR A 179 14.23 0.64 -20.19
CA TYR A 179 13.38 -0.32 -20.92
C TYR A 179 12.89 0.11 -22.31
N ASP A 180 13.47 1.15 -22.96
CA ASP A 180 13.06 1.53 -24.31
C ASP A 180 13.22 0.38 -25.31
N ASP A 181 14.31 -0.38 -25.21
CA ASP A 181 14.68 -1.48 -26.11
C ASP A 181 14.27 -2.88 -25.60
N VAL A 182 13.43 -2.96 -24.56
CA VAL A 182 13.04 -4.22 -23.92
C VAL A 182 11.53 -4.30 -23.78
N ASP A 183 10.94 -5.43 -24.13
CA ASP A 183 9.55 -5.72 -23.80
C ASP A 183 9.46 -6.32 -22.39
N ILE A 184 8.61 -5.72 -21.58
CA ILE A 184 8.32 -6.22 -20.24
C ILE A 184 7.38 -7.43 -20.37
N PRO A 185 7.68 -8.56 -19.72
CA PRO A 185 6.80 -9.74 -19.73
C PRO A 185 5.38 -9.39 -19.27
N GLU A 186 4.40 -9.80 -20.06
CA GLU A 186 2.99 -9.65 -19.71
C GLU A 186 2.60 -10.65 -18.61
N PRO A 187 1.73 -10.26 -17.65
CA PRO A 187 1.12 -11.22 -16.72
C PRO A 187 0.32 -12.29 -17.48
N GLU A 188 0.34 -13.52 -16.99
CA GLU A 188 -0.45 -14.62 -17.58
C GLU A 188 -1.96 -14.30 -17.60
N THR A 189 -2.41 -13.48 -16.65
CA THR A 189 -3.81 -13.07 -16.47
C THR A 189 -4.18 -11.75 -17.16
N LEU A 190 -3.28 -11.17 -18.00
CA LEU A 190 -3.56 -9.89 -18.69
C LEU A 190 -4.83 -9.95 -19.56
N ARG A 191 -5.18 -11.14 -20.08
CA ARG A 191 -6.33 -11.39 -20.96
C ARG A 191 -7.46 -12.14 -20.26
N ASP A 192 -7.61 -11.90 -18.97
CA ASP A 192 -8.67 -12.49 -18.16
C ASP A 192 -10.06 -12.04 -18.62
N ASP A 193 -11.01 -12.98 -18.73
CA ASP A 193 -12.38 -12.73 -19.19
C ASP A 193 -13.41 -12.67 -18.06
N TYR A 194 -12.97 -12.91 -16.82
CA TYR A 194 -13.78 -12.89 -15.59
C TYR A 194 -14.95 -13.91 -15.57
N SER A 195 -14.92 -14.94 -16.43
CA SER A 195 -16.06 -15.86 -16.64
C SER A 195 -16.47 -16.66 -15.40
N ASP A 196 -15.51 -16.95 -14.53
CA ASP A 196 -15.71 -17.79 -13.34
C ASP A 196 -15.68 -16.98 -12.02
N ARG A 197 -16.07 -15.70 -12.08
CA ARG A 197 -16.12 -14.77 -10.93
C ARG A 197 -17.41 -13.99 -10.86
N SER A 198 -17.55 -13.16 -9.80
CA SER A 198 -18.69 -12.27 -9.61
C SER A 198 -18.81 -11.22 -10.73
N GLU A 199 -20.02 -10.69 -10.93
CA GLU A 199 -20.22 -9.55 -11.82
C GLU A 199 -19.41 -8.33 -11.33
N ALA A 200 -19.14 -8.22 -10.02
CA ALA A 200 -18.34 -7.14 -9.46
C ALA A 200 -16.94 -7.05 -10.09
N ALA A 201 -16.28 -8.19 -10.36
CA ALA A 201 -15.01 -8.23 -11.07
C ALA A 201 -15.16 -7.82 -12.54
N ALA A 202 -16.19 -8.33 -13.21
CA ALA A 202 -16.42 -8.10 -14.64
C ALA A 202 -16.77 -6.63 -14.99
N VAL A 203 -17.40 -5.87 -14.07
CA VAL A 203 -17.80 -4.47 -14.32
C VAL A 203 -16.77 -3.44 -13.87
N ALA A 204 -15.69 -3.85 -13.23
CA ALA A 204 -14.64 -2.94 -12.75
C ALA A 204 -13.99 -2.17 -13.90
N ALA A 205 -13.97 -0.83 -13.77
CA ALA A 205 -13.42 0.06 -14.78
C ALA A 205 -11.92 0.35 -14.52
N MET A 206 -11.12 -0.71 -14.46
CA MET A 206 -9.67 -0.66 -14.19
C MET A 206 -8.85 -1.43 -15.23
N ARG A 207 -9.43 -1.72 -16.41
CA ARG A 207 -8.78 -2.54 -17.42
C ARG A 207 -7.73 -1.75 -18.20
N VAL A 208 -6.56 -2.33 -18.36
CA VAL A 208 -5.47 -1.78 -19.20
C VAL A 208 -5.98 -1.54 -20.63
N ALA A 209 -6.78 -2.47 -21.18
CA ALA A 209 -7.33 -2.37 -22.52
C ALA A 209 -8.22 -1.13 -22.74
N GLU A 210 -9.02 -0.74 -21.73
CA GLU A 210 -10.17 0.16 -21.93
C GLU A 210 -10.06 1.48 -21.14
N HIS A 211 -9.39 1.50 -19.98
CA HIS A 211 -9.56 2.57 -19.00
C HIS A 211 -8.30 3.41 -18.74
N LEU A 212 -7.15 3.04 -19.32
CA LEU A 212 -5.99 3.94 -19.33
C LEU A 212 -6.30 5.19 -20.16
N THR A 213 -6.05 6.35 -19.56
CA THR A 213 -6.35 7.66 -20.18
C THR A 213 -5.20 8.17 -21.05
N PRO A 214 -5.42 9.16 -21.91
CA PRO A 214 -4.33 9.83 -22.62
C PRO A 214 -3.24 10.39 -21.70
N THR A 215 -3.57 10.79 -20.48
CA THR A 215 -2.59 11.25 -19.47
C THR A 215 -1.71 10.09 -18.99
N ASP A 216 -2.25 8.89 -18.86
CA ASP A 216 -1.49 7.71 -18.47
C ASP A 216 -0.57 7.24 -19.61
N LEU A 217 -1.09 7.21 -20.82
CA LEU A 217 -0.38 6.71 -22.00
C LEU A 217 0.64 7.73 -22.56
N LYS A 218 0.38 9.05 -22.43
CA LYS A 218 1.21 10.18 -22.91
C LYS A 218 1.41 10.23 -24.44
N GLU A 219 1.05 9.18 -25.14
CA GLU A 219 1.17 9.01 -26.58
C GLU A 219 -0.15 8.47 -27.15
N PRO A 220 -0.51 8.83 -28.40
CA PRO A 220 -1.67 8.23 -29.05
C PRO A 220 -1.42 6.75 -29.36
N VAL A 221 -2.46 5.94 -29.22
CA VAL A 221 -2.43 4.54 -29.68
C VAL A 221 -2.14 4.51 -31.18
N PRO A 222 -1.17 3.71 -31.66
CA PRO A 222 -0.87 3.61 -33.09
C PRO A 222 -2.07 3.08 -33.91
N ASP A 223 -2.26 3.64 -35.10
CA ASP A 223 -3.30 3.19 -36.01
C ASP A 223 -3.07 1.77 -36.54
N GLY A 224 -4.13 1.01 -36.71
CA GLY A 224 -4.14 -0.29 -37.41
C GLY A 224 -3.77 -1.49 -36.56
N LEU A 225 -3.61 -1.33 -35.24
CA LEU A 225 -3.43 -2.45 -34.34
C LEU A 225 -4.73 -3.26 -34.21
N SER A 226 -4.60 -4.58 -34.08
CA SER A 226 -5.70 -5.44 -33.60
C SER A 226 -5.97 -5.15 -32.11
N PRO A 227 -7.12 -5.54 -31.56
CA PRO A 227 -7.42 -5.33 -30.14
C PRO A 227 -6.36 -5.94 -29.20
N ASP A 228 -5.79 -7.07 -29.55
CA ASP A 228 -4.74 -7.73 -28.77
C ASP A 228 -3.41 -7.00 -28.84
N GLU A 229 -3.02 -6.52 -30.02
CA GLU A 229 -1.83 -5.69 -30.18
C GLU A 229 -1.97 -4.33 -29.48
N GLU A 230 -3.16 -3.75 -29.48
CA GLU A 230 -3.47 -2.53 -28.74
C GLU A 230 -3.34 -2.72 -27.22
N LEU A 231 -3.87 -3.84 -26.68
CA LEU A 231 -3.73 -4.20 -25.28
C LEU A 231 -2.24 -4.33 -24.90
N SER A 232 -1.46 -5.10 -25.70
CA SER A 232 -0.03 -5.28 -25.47
C SER A 232 0.71 -3.95 -25.52
N TRP A 233 0.41 -3.08 -26.48
CA TRP A 233 1.02 -1.75 -26.60
C TRP A 233 0.71 -0.88 -25.37
N LYS A 234 -0.57 -0.82 -24.93
CA LYS A 234 -0.98 -0.07 -23.74
C LYS A 234 -0.29 -0.60 -22.48
N TYR A 235 -0.19 -1.93 -22.35
CA TYR A 235 0.53 -2.55 -21.24
C TYR A 235 2.01 -2.12 -21.24
N GLN A 236 2.72 -2.24 -22.36
CA GLN A 236 4.12 -1.84 -22.45
C GLN A 236 4.31 -0.34 -22.12
N ARG A 237 3.41 0.51 -22.60
CA ARG A 237 3.50 1.95 -22.36
C ARG A 237 3.34 2.29 -20.88
N TYR A 238 2.33 1.72 -20.25
CA TYR A 238 2.01 1.88 -18.83
C TYR A 238 3.08 1.30 -17.92
N ILE A 239 3.43 0.03 -18.12
CA ILE A 239 4.31 -0.70 -17.19
C ILE A 239 5.74 -0.12 -17.18
N LYS A 240 6.27 0.29 -18.35
CA LYS A 240 7.60 0.91 -18.44
C LYS A 240 7.67 2.19 -17.61
N ASP A 241 6.68 3.05 -17.70
CA ASP A 241 6.65 4.29 -16.91
C ASP A 241 6.49 4.04 -15.41
N TYR A 242 5.66 3.04 -15.03
CA TYR A 242 5.56 2.60 -13.64
C TYR A 242 6.92 2.14 -13.09
N LEU A 243 7.62 1.26 -13.81
CA LEU A 243 8.92 0.73 -13.40
C LEU A 243 10.03 1.80 -13.36
N ARG A 244 9.96 2.80 -14.24
CA ARG A 244 10.85 3.97 -14.19
C ARG A 244 10.65 4.80 -12.93
N CYS A 245 9.40 4.99 -12.50
CA CYS A 245 9.11 5.65 -11.22
C CYS A 245 9.60 4.81 -10.03
N VAL A 246 9.50 3.47 -10.10
CA VAL A 246 10.05 2.57 -9.08
C VAL A 246 11.57 2.69 -8.99
N ALA A 247 12.27 2.79 -10.13
CA ALA A 247 13.73 2.93 -10.14
C ALA A 247 14.19 4.22 -9.43
N SER A 248 13.46 5.33 -9.60
CA SER A 248 13.73 6.56 -8.85
C SER A 248 13.52 6.38 -7.34
N VAL A 249 12.49 5.64 -6.93
CA VAL A 249 12.28 5.31 -5.50
C VAL A 249 13.44 4.47 -4.97
N ASP A 250 13.87 3.45 -5.70
CA ASP A 250 14.96 2.57 -5.29
C ASP A 250 16.25 3.34 -5.07
N ASP A 251 16.64 4.22 -6.01
CA ASP A 251 17.80 5.11 -5.86
C ASP A 251 17.72 5.96 -4.59
N ASN A 252 16.55 6.51 -4.30
CA ASN A 252 16.33 7.39 -3.17
C ASN A 252 16.31 6.62 -1.82
N VAL A 253 15.85 5.37 -1.82
CA VAL A 253 16.04 4.47 -0.67
C VAL A 253 17.52 4.22 -0.44
N GLY A 254 18.30 3.98 -1.49
CA GLY A 254 19.76 3.83 -1.41
C GLY A 254 20.42 5.02 -0.71
N ARG A 255 20.09 6.25 -1.12
CA ARG A 255 20.61 7.49 -0.52
C ARG A 255 20.35 7.60 0.99
N LEU A 256 19.14 7.19 1.43
CA LEU A 256 18.78 7.19 2.85
C LEU A 256 19.56 6.12 3.63
N LEU A 257 19.69 4.91 3.08
CA LEU A 257 20.47 3.84 3.71
C LEU A 257 21.95 4.20 3.82
N ASP A 258 22.53 4.75 2.75
CA ASP A 258 23.94 5.20 2.75
C ASP A 258 24.18 6.28 3.81
N TYR A 259 23.27 7.24 3.94
CA TYR A 259 23.37 8.26 4.98
C TYR A 259 23.37 7.65 6.39
N LEU A 260 22.47 6.69 6.67
CA LEU A 260 22.41 6.04 7.98
C LEU A 260 23.72 5.27 8.30
N ASP A 261 24.30 4.61 7.30
CA ASP A 261 25.56 3.87 7.46
C ASP A 261 26.74 4.82 7.64
N GLU A 262 26.86 5.85 6.82
CA GLU A 262 27.94 6.86 6.89
C GLU A 262 27.95 7.63 8.22
N GLN A 263 26.76 7.86 8.79
CA GLN A 263 26.63 8.56 10.07
C GLN A 263 26.69 7.61 11.29
N GLY A 264 26.85 6.30 11.08
CA GLY A 264 26.88 5.30 12.15
C GLY A 264 25.56 5.16 12.90
N LEU A 265 24.43 5.43 12.22
CA LEU A 265 23.08 5.37 12.80
C LEU A 265 22.38 4.04 12.54
N ALA A 266 22.87 3.25 11.60
CA ALA A 266 22.18 2.06 11.08
C ALA A 266 21.86 1.03 12.16
N GLU A 267 22.79 0.79 13.11
CA GLU A 267 22.63 -0.22 14.17
C GLU A 267 21.42 0.06 15.06
N ASP A 268 21.14 1.34 15.34
CA ASP A 268 20.10 1.81 16.27
C ASP A 268 18.87 2.38 15.58
N THR A 269 18.75 2.21 14.26
CA THR A 269 17.63 2.70 13.48
C THR A 269 16.79 1.56 12.91
N LEU A 270 15.52 1.49 13.31
CA LEU A 270 14.53 0.66 12.64
C LEU A 270 14.15 1.35 11.31
N VAL A 271 14.53 0.76 10.19
CA VAL A 271 14.14 1.19 8.85
C VAL A 271 13.01 0.28 8.35
N VAL A 272 11.88 0.88 8.00
CA VAL A 272 10.73 0.16 7.43
C VAL A 272 10.43 0.70 6.05
N TYR A 273 10.47 -0.16 5.05
CA TYR A 273 9.98 0.11 3.72
C TYR A 273 8.64 -0.60 3.50
N CYS A 274 7.63 0.15 3.08
CA CYS A 274 6.32 -0.38 2.71
C CYS A 274 5.66 0.47 1.64
N SER A 275 4.61 -0.06 1.00
CA SER A 275 3.60 0.72 0.28
C SER A 275 2.39 0.96 1.19
N ASP A 276 1.48 1.84 0.79
CA ASP A 276 0.19 1.99 1.49
C ASP A 276 -0.81 0.89 1.12
N GLN A 277 -0.68 0.24 -0.04
CA GLN A 277 -1.37 -0.99 -0.47
C GLN A 277 -0.59 -1.67 -1.59
N GLY A 278 -1.09 -2.80 -2.08
CA GLY A 278 -0.64 -3.42 -3.30
C GLY A 278 -1.16 -2.71 -4.56
N PHE A 279 -0.89 -3.28 -5.74
CA PHE A 279 -1.30 -2.70 -7.02
C PHE A 279 -1.30 -3.76 -8.12
N PHE A 280 -2.28 -3.72 -9.03
CA PHE A 280 -2.31 -4.57 -10.22
C PHE A 280 -1.39 -4.02 -11.30
N LEU A 281 -0.52 -4.86 -11.83
CA LEU A 281 0.40 -4.52 -12.90
C LEU A 281 0.03 -5.21 -14.23
N GLY A 282 -1.25 -5.22 -14.57
CA GLY A 282 -1.80 -5.97 -15.67
C GLY A 282 -2.38 -7.33 -15.24
N ASP A 283 -2.15 -7.73 -13.99
CA ASP A 283 -2.77 -8.92 -13.41
C ASP A 283 -4.29 -8.78 -13.51
N HIS A 284 -4.99 -9.84 -13.90
CA HIS A 284 -6.42 -9.84 -14.25
C HIS A 284 -6.81 -8.80 -15.33
N GLY A 285 -5.87 -8.37 -16.17
CA GLY A 285 -6.08 -7.29 -17.12
C GLY A 285 -6.24 -5.91 -16.49
N TRP A 286 -6.05 -5.77 -15.18
CA TRP A 286 -6.28 -4.54 -14.43
C TRP A 286 -4.99 -3.73 -14.17
N TYR A 287 -5.17 -2.46 -13.95
CA TYR A 287 -4.29 -1.57 -13.22
C TYR A 287 -5.08 -0.99 -12.03
N ASP A 288 -4.43 -0.25 -11.10
CA ASP A 288 -5.03 0.26 -9.88
C ASP A 288 -5.08 -0.81 -8.74
N LYS A 289 -5.97 -0.69 -7.77
CA LYS A 289 -6.09 -1.51 -6.54
C LYS A 289 -7.57 -1.71 -6.19
N ARG A 290 -7.98 -1.73 -4.94
CA ARG A 290 -9.35 -1.71 -4.37
C ARG A 290 -9.88 -3.08 -4.03
N PHE A 291 -9.77 -4.07 -4.91
CA PHE A 291 -10.26 -5.42 -4.68
C PHE A 291 -9.45 -6.18 -3.62
N MET A 292 -10.11 -7.14 -2.97
CA MET A 292 -9.46 -8.05 -2.01
C MET A 292 -8.68 -9.17 -2.71
N TYR A 293 -8.16 -8.95 -3.91
CA TYR A 293 -7.25 -9.88 -4.60
C TYR A 293 -5.81 -9.68 -4.12
N GLU A 294 -4.97 -10.72 -4.20
CA GLU A 294 -3.63 -10.71 -3.60
C GLU A 294 -2.79 -9.53 -4.07
N GLU A 295 -2.81 -9.16 -5.35
CA GLU A 295 -2.00 -8.07 -5.91
C GLU A 295 -2.35 -6.70 -5.32
N SER A 296 -3.63 -6.47 -5.02
CA SER A 296 -4.13 -5.24 -4.41
C SER A 296 -3.98 -5.24 -2.89
N LEU A 297 -4.21 -6.39 -2.27
CA LEU A 297 -4.25 -6.58 -0.82
C LEU A 297 -2.83 -6.65 -0.23
N ARG A 298 -1.90 -7.36 -0.91
CA ARG A 298 -0.54 -7.61 -0.45
C ARG A 298 0.35 -6.43 -0.74
N MET A 299 0.91 -5.86 0.30
CA MET A 299 1.85 -4.75 0.21
C MET A 299 3.28 -5.23 0.53
N PRO A 300 4.33 -4.63 -0.06
CA PRO A 300 5.70 -4.93 0.33
C PRO A 300 5.95 -4.47 1.77
N LEU A 301 6.73 -5.26 2.50
CA LEU A 301 7.24 -4.89 3.82
C LEU A 301 8.66 -5.43 3.99
N LEU A 302 9.63 -4.52 4.01
CA LEU A 302 11.04 -4.81 4.29
C LEU A 302 11.44 -4.06 5.55
N VAL A 303 12.09 -4.75 6.49
CA VAL A 303 12.44 -4.17 7.79
C VAL A 303 13.90 -4.44 8.07
N ARG A 304 14.69 -3.38 8.24
CA ARG A 304 16.09 -3.46 8.66
C ARG A 304 16.23 -2.89 10.07
N TYR A 305 16.73 -3.68 10.99
CA TYR A 305 17.09 -3.25 12.35
C TYR A 305 18.22 -4.15 12.87
N PRO A 306 19.49 -3.84 12.54
CA PRO A 306 20.62 -4.75 12.79
C PRO A 306 20.75 -5.21 14.24
N ARG A 307 20.34 -4.37 15.19
CA ARG A 307 20.35 -4.71 16.63
C ARG A 307 19.50 -5.93 16.97
N GLU A 308 18.37 -6.14 16.31
CA GLU A 308 17.36 -7.13 16.72
C GLU A 308 16.89 -8.06 15.59
N VAL A 309 17.10 -7.68 14.33
CA VAL A 309 16.63 -8.42 13.16
C VAL A 309 17.77 -9.19 12.51
N THR A 310 17.57 -10.48 12.27
CA THR A 310 18.54 -11.30 11.55
C THR A 310 18.55 -10.94 10.07
N ALA A 311 19.70 -10.54 9.55
CA ALA A 311 19.88 -10.18 8.15
C ALA A 311 19.53 -11.33 7.20
N GLY A 312 18.87 -11.02 6.08
CA GLY A 312 18.43 -11.97 5.04
C GLY A 312 17.32 -12.93 5.50
N SER A 313 16.64 -12.63 6.61
CA SER A 313 15.55 -13.46 7.10
C SER A 313 14.24 -13.19 6.34
N VAL A 314 13.35 -14.18 6.34
CA VAL A 314 12.01 -14.10 5.72
C VAL A 314 10.97 -14.52 6.75
N ASN A 315 9.91 -13.73 6.86
CA ASN A 315 8.75 -14.05 7.69
C ASN A 315 7.52 -14.28 6.80
N THR A 316 6.75 -15.32 7.08
CA THR A 316 5.53 -15.72 6.35
C THR A 316 4.26 -15.60 7.16
N ASP A 317 4.33 -15.11 8.40
CA ASP A 317 3.14 -14.84 9.21
C ASP A 317 2.29 -13.73 8.58
N ILE A 318 0.97 -13.78 8.80
CA ILE A 318 0.06 -12.72 8.36
C ILE A 318 0.27 -11.47 9.22
N VAL A 319 0.85 -10.41 8.63
CA VAL A 319 0.98 -9.10 9.26
C VAL A 319 0.15 -8.07 8.50
N LEU A 320 -0.25 -7.00 9.18
CA LEU A 320 -1.16 -6.00 8.61
C LEU A 320 -0.54 -4.60 8.72
N ASN A 321 -0.94 -3.70 7.82
CA ASN A 321 -0.65 -2.27 7.98
C ASN A 321 -1.14 -1.71 9.33
N LEU A 322 -2.08 -2.39 9.95
CA LEU A 322 -2.62 -2.14 11.28
C LEU A 322 -1.57 -2.32 12.41
N ASP A 323 -0.55 -3.16 12.19
CA ASP A 323 0.45 -3.56 13.19
C ASP A 323 1.60 -2.56 13.32
N PHE A 324 1.73 -1.65 12.36
CA PHE A 324 2.88 -0.75 12.29
C PHE A 324 2.93 0.21 13.48
N ALA A 325 1.80 0.83 13.84
CA ALA A 325 1.76 1.79 14.94
C ALA A 325 2.19 1.15 16.27
N GLN A 326 1.69 -0.04 16.59
CA GLN A 326 2.07 -0.78 17.80
C GLN A 326 3.53 -1.19 17.78
N THR A 327 4.05 -1.62 16.62
CA THR A 327 5.46 -1.97 16.47
C THR A 327 6.37 -0.76 16.73
N PHE A 328 6.01 0.41 16.21
CA PHE A 328 6.80 1.63 16.43
C PHE A 328 6.74 2.09 17.88
N CYS A 329 5.58 1.97 18.55
CA CYS A 329 5.45 2.25 19.97
C CYS A 329 6.30 1.27 20.81
N ASP A 330 6.28 -0.02 20.49
CA ASP A 330 7.04 -1.06 21.20
C ASP A 330 8.56 -0.82 21.10
N VAL A 331 9.07 -0.59 19.88
CA VAL A 331 10.50 -0.25 19.67
C VAL A 331 10.91 0.99 20.44
N ALA A 332 10.04 1.98 20.52
CA ALA A 332 10.29 3.22 21.25
C ALA A 332 10.13 3.08 22.78
N GLY A 333 9.65 1.94 23.27
CA GLY A 333 9.32 1.77 24.70
C GLY A 333 8.13 2.63 25.15
N VAL A 334 7.24 2.99 24.23
CA VAL A 334 6.05 3.82 24.46
C VAL A 334 4.84 2.92 24.55
N ALA A 335 4.01 3.14 25.57
CA ALA A 335 2.78 2.36 25.74
C ALA A 335 1.81 2.61 24.57
N GLU A 336 1.32 1.54 23.97
CA GLU A 336 0.23 1.60 23.00
C GLU A 336 -1.08 2.06 23.67
N LEU A 337 -2.00 2.59 22.87
CA LEU A 337 -3.30 3.00 23.36
C LEU A 337 -4.32 1.85 23.23
N PRO A 338 -5.27 1.72 24.17
CA PRO A 338 -6.30 0.66 24.12
C PRO A 338 -7.22 0.71 22.90
N ILE A 339 -7.22 1.81 22.13
CA ILE A 339 -7.99 1.95 20.90
C ILE A 339 -7.26 1.39 19.67
N MET A 340 -5.97 1.12 19.77
CA MET A 340 -5.18 0.48 18.72
C MET A 340 -5.58 -1.00 18.60
N GLN A 341 -5.74 -1.50 17.38
CA GLN A 341 -6.30 -2.82 17.09
C GLN A 341 -5.29 -3.79 16.48
N GLY A 342 -4.07 -3.31 16.17
CA GLY A 342 -2.98 -4.14 15.66
C GLY A 342 -2.22 -4.87 16.77
N ARG A 343 -1.07 -5.44 16.41
CA ARG A 343 -0.14 -6.12 17.31
C ARG A 343 1.29 -5.70 17.00
N SER A 344 2.16 -5.61 18.00
CA SER A 344 3.58 -5.39 17.72
C SER A 344 4.18 -6.58 16.98
N MET A 345 4.87 -6.31 15.88
CA MET A 345 5.62 -7.31 15.10
C MET A 345 7.00 -7.63 15.73
N MET A 346 7.39 -6.99 16.83
CA MET A 346 8.72 -7.18 17.43
C MET A 346 9.06 -8.64 17.76
N PRO A 347 8.15 -9.48 18.28
CA PRO A 347 8.44 -10.90 18.46
C PRO A 347 8.78 -11.64 17.15
N LEU A 348 8.11 -11.28 16.03
CA LEU A 348 8.40 -11.85 14.71
C LEU A 348 9.75 -11.33 14.19
N LEU A 349 10.03 -10.04 14.34
CA LEU A 349 11.28 -9.41 13.93
C LEU A 349 12.50 -10.00 14.66
N ARG A 350 12.35 -10.39 15.92
CA ARG A 350 13.38 -11.09 16.71
C ARG A 350 13.51 -12.57 16.38
N GLY A 351 12.61 -13.12 15.56
CA GLY A 351 12.58 -14.55 15.26
C GLY A 351 12.11 -15.43 16.45
N GLU A 352 11.49 -14.83 17.45
CA GLU A 352 10.98 -15.55 18.64
C GLU A 352 9.70 -16.34 18.32
N GLY A 353 9.01 -15.95 17.23
CA GLY A 353 7.68 -16.43 16.89
C GLY A 353 6.63 -15.92 17.89
N ALA A 354 5.36 -16.15 17.55
CA ALA A 354 4.25 -15.86 18.47
C ALA A 354 3.23 -16.99 18.34
N ALA A 355 3.13 -17.82 19.36
CA ALA A 355 2.27 -19.01 19.34
C ALA A 355 0.77 -18.69 19.15
N ASP A 356 0.36 -17.47 19.46
CA ASP A 356 -1.00 -16.94 19.32
C ASP A 356 -1.11 -15.89 18.20
N TRP A 357 -0.14 -15.85 17.26
CA TRP A 357 -0.22 -14.94 16.12
C TRP A 357 -1.44 -15.27 15.26
N ARG A 358 -1.94 -14.26 14.54
CA ARG A 358 -3.15 -14.41 13.70
C ARG A 358 -2.91 -15.38 12.54
N THR A 359 -3.92 -16.18 12.24
CA THR A 359 -3.96 -17.07 11.06
C THR A 359 -4.96 -16.61 10.00
N SER A 360 -5.64 -15.50 10.27
CA SER A 360 -6.61 -14.89 9.36
C SER A 360 -6.61 -13.37 9.53
N MET A 361 -7.13 -12.68 8.53
CA MET A 361 -7.31 -11.24 8.55
C MET A 361 -8.68 -10.82 8.04
N TYR A 362 -9.18 -9.69 8.55
CA TYR A 362 -10.35 -8.99 8.07
C TYR A 362 -9.95 -7.88 7.10
N TYR A 363 -10.68 -7.78 5.98
CA TYR A 363 -10.55 -6.73 4.99
C TYR A 363 -11.90 -6.08 4.73
N ARG A 364 -11.93 -4.76 4.47
CA ARG A 364 -13.12 -4.08 3.99
C ARG A 364 -12.82 -2.87 3.12
N TYR A 365 -13.32 -2.90 1.89
CA TYR A 365 -13.39 -1.77 0.98
C TYR A 365 -14.77 -1.13 1.07
N TRP A 366 -14.82 0.17 1.39
CA TRP A 366 -16.06 0.87 1.72
C TRP A 366 -16.67 1.64 0.55
N MET A 367 -15.85 2.16 -0.37
CA MET A 367 -16.28 3.01 -1.47
C MET A 367 -17.00 2.17 -2.52
N HIS A 368 -18.28 2.46 -2.79
CA HIS A 368 -19.13 1.62 -3.62
C HIS A 368 -19.37 2.22 -4.99
N GLY A 369 -18.95 1.53 -6.07
CA GLY A 369 -19.31 1.89 -7.43
C GLY A 369 -18.99 3.34 -7.76
N ASP A 370 -17.79 3.81 -7.38
CA ASP A 370 -17.33 5.15 -7.67
C ASP A 370 -17.40 5.44 -9.19
N SER A 371 -17.47 6.73 -9.54
CA SER A 371 -17.70 7.15 -10.93
C SER A 371 -16.56 6.86 -11.91
N ILE A 372 -15.40 6.47 -11.41
CA ILE A 372 -14.19 6.23 -12.22
C ILE A 372 -13.90 4.73 -12.36
N HIS A 373 -13.86 4.01 -11.25
CA HIS A 373 -13.39 2.61 -11.23
C HIS A 373 -14.53 1.59 -11.13
N HIS A 374 -15.73 2.03 -10.75
CA HIS A 374 -16.91 1.20 -10.58
C HIS A 374 -16.73 0.01 -9.62
N ALA A 375 -15.69 0.04 -8.78
CA ALA A 375 -15.43 -1.02 -7.82
C ALA A 375 -16.56 -1.11 -6.78
N ARG A 376 -17.14 -2.31 -6.61
CA ARG A 376 -18.19 -2.52 -5.62
C ARG A 376 -17.62 -2.66 -4.23
N ALA A 377 -18.29 -2.07 -3.24
CA ALA A 377 -17.91 -2.23 -1.84
C ALA A 377 -18.01 -3.70 -1.40
N HIS A 378 -17.02 -4.16 -0.65
CA HIS A 378 -16.93 -5.56 -0.23
C HIS A 378 -16.15 -5.69 1.07
N TYR A 379 -16.33 -6.82 1.72
CA TYR A 379 -15.55 -7.24 2.86
C TYR A 379 -15.22 -8.73 2.75
N GLY A 380 -14.28 -9.19 3.53
CA GLY A 380 -13.93 -10.59 3.48
C GLY A 380 -12.95 -11.02 4.57
N VAL A 381 -12.67 -12.31 4.56
CA VAL A 381 -11.63 -12.95 5.37
C VAL A 381 -10.63 -13.65 4.48
N ARG A 382 -9.35 -13.47 4.80
CA ARG A 382 -8.24 -14.20 4.19
C ARG A 382 -7.55 -15.01 5.27
N THR A 383 -7.43 -16.31 5.07
CA THR A 383 -6.62 -17.24 5.86
C THR A 383 -5.34 -17.57 5.09
N GLU A 384 -4.45 -18.42 5.61
CA GLU A 384 -3.27 -18.86 4.86
C GLU A 384 -3.62 -19.55 3.52
N LYS A 385 -4.76 -20.23 3.48
CA LYS A 385 -5.15 -21.09 2.37
C LYS A 385 -6.33 -20.57 1.56
N TYR A 386 -7.27 -19.88 2.18
CA TYR A 386 -8.55 -19.52 1.58
C TYR A 386 -8.83 -18.04 1.70
N LYS A 387 -9.61 -17.54 0.75
CA LYS A 387 -10.16 -16.19 0.78
C LYS A 387 -11.66 -16.23 0.48
N LEU A 388 -12.45 -15.60 1.34
CA LEU A 388 -13.90 -15.44 1.16
C LEU A 388 -14.22 -13.95 1.07
N ILE A 389 -14.89 -13.53 0.00
CA ILE A 389 -15.24 -12.13 -0.29
C ILE A 389 -16.74 -12.00 -0.42
N CYS A 390 -17.34 -10.98 0.21
CA CYS A 390 -18.73 -10.59 0.07
C CYS A 390 -18.84 -9.18 -0.53
N TYR A 391 -19.39 -9.06 -1.73
CA TYR A 391 -19.81 -7.81 -2.32
C TYR A 391 -21.24 -7.53 -1.86
N TYR A 392 -21.43 -6.65 -0.87
CA TYR A 392 -22.68 -6.50 -0.14
C TYR A 392 -23.70 -5.57 -0.81
N GLY A 393 -23.40 -5.07 -2.00
CA GLY A 393 -24.37 -4.52 -2.95
C GLY A 393 -24.83 -3.09 -2.73
N ASP A 394 -24.39 -2.36 -1.70
CA ASP A 394 -24.75 -0.96 -1.50
C ASP A 394 -23.60 -0.12 -0.93
N GLY A 395 -23.75 1.22 -0.99
CA GLY A 395 -22.70 2.17 -0.52
C GLY A 395 -22.82 2.55 0.95
N ARG A 396 -23.85 2.12 1.66
CA ARG A 396 -24.14 2.47 3.07
C ARG A 396 -23.91 3.96 3.38
N ASP A 397 -24.35 4.83 2.48
CA ASP A 397 -24.18 6.31 2.55
C ASP A 397 -22.74 6.78 2.74
N GLN A 398 -21.73 5.97 2.35
CA GLN A 398 -20.32 6.36 2.46
C GLN A 398 -19.98 7.46 1.44
N PRO A 399 -19.22 8.50 1.84
CA PRO A 399 -18.76 9.55 0.92
C PRO A 399 -18.06 8.97 -0.32
N GLY A 400 -18.31 9.54 -1.49
CA GLY A 400 -17.75 9.09 -2.77
C GLY A 400 -18.37 7.81 -3.34
N SER A 401 -19.33 7.21 -2.62
CA SER A 401 -20.05 6.02 -3.08
C SER A 401 -21.23 6.37 -3.95
N SER A 402 -21.58 5.45 -4.87
CA SER A 402 -22.79 5.49 -5.69
C SER A 402 -24.01 5.06 -4.86
N ASP A 403 -25.19 5.62 -5.20
CA ASP A 403 -26.49 5.18 -4.66
C ASP A 403 -27.02 3.91 -5.33
N ARG A 404 -26.29 3.35 -6.31
CA ARG A 404 -26.68 2.11 -6.98
C ARG A 404 -26.71 0.96 -5.99
N ARG A 405 -27.66 0.05 -6.18
CA ARG A 405 -27.79 -1.17 -5.38
C ARG A 405 -27.73 -2.39 -6.28
N PHE A 406 -27.08 -3.43 -5.80
CA PHE A 406 -26.93 -4.71 -6.46
C PHE A 406 -27.29 -5.83 -5.47
N GLU A 407 -27.67 -7.00 -6.00
CA GLU A 407 -27.78 -8.19 -5.16
C GLU A 407 -26.38 -8.55 -4.61
N PRO A 408 -26.27 -9.01 -3.37
CA PRO A 408 -25.01 -9.46 -2.84
C PRO A 408 -24.42 -10.63 -3.62
N GLU A 409 -23.10 -10.57 -3.86
CA GLU A 409 -22.34 -11.62 -4.53
C GLU A 409 -21.21 -12.11 -3.63
N TRP A 410 -20.80 -13.35 -3.85
CA TRP A 410 -19.73 -13.96 -3.08
C TRP A 410 -18.70 -14.61 -3.99
N GLU A 411 -17.45 -14.56 -3.57
CA GLU A 411 -16.34 -15.31 -4.14
C GLU A 411 -15.60 -16.07 -3.05
N LEU A 412 -15.16 -17.28 -3.39
CA LEU A 412 -14.31 -18.12 -2.55
C LEU A 412 -13.14 -18.61 -3.38
N PHE A 413 -11.92 -18.38 -2.93
CA PHE A 413 -10.70 -18.83 -3.61
C PHE A 413 -9.92 -19.80 -2.73
N ASP A 414 -9.43 -20.88 -3.33
CA ASP A 414 -8.43 -21.81 -2.77
C ASP A 414 -7.04 -21.37 -3.26
N LEU A 415 -6.35 -20.57 -2.45
CA LEU A 415 -5.07 -19.93 -2.80
C LEU A 415 -3.91 -20.94 -3.02
N GLU A 416 -4.05 -22.20 -2.55
CA GLU A 416 -3.07 -23.25 -2.84
C GLU A 416 -3.27 -23.85 -4.24
N ARG A 417 -4.52 -23.91 -4.73
CA ARG A 417 -4.86 -24.48 -6.04
C ARG A 417 -4.97 -23.43 -7.13
N ASP A 418 -5.44 -22.27 -6.76
CA ASP A 418 -5.63 -21.13 -7.65
C ASP A 418 -5.02 -19.86 -7.01
N PRO A 419 -3.69 -19.76 -6.97
CA PRO A 419 -3.00 -18.61 -6.40
C PRO A 419 -3.23 -17.31 -7.19
N MET A 420 -3.73 -17.40 -8.43
CA MET A 420 -4.08 -16.26 -9.28
C MET A 420 -5.56 -15.86 -9.17
N GLU A 421 -6.34 -16.50 -8.31
CA GLU A 421 -7.75 -16.14 -8.02
C GLU A 421 -8.63 -16.01 -9.29
N LEU A 422 -8.48 -16.96 -10.24
CA LEU A 422 -9.20 -16.97 -11.52
C LEU A 422 -10.57 -17.62 -11.43
N THR A 423 -10.76 -18.57 -10.50
CA THR A 423 -11.97 -19.39 -10.41
C THR A 423 -12.55 -19.36 -8.99
N SER A 424 -13.71 -18.73 -8.85
CA SER A 424 -14.47 -18.79 -7.59
C SER A 424 -15.11 -20.16 -7.40
N VAL A 425 -14.79 -20.81 -6.28
CA VAL A 425 -15.38 -22.11 -5.87
C VAL A 425 -16.51 -21.94 -4.84
N TYR A 426 -17.10 -20.75 -4.75
CA TYR A 426 -18.16 -20.46 -3.76
C TYR A 426 -19.36 -21.36 -3.90
N ASP A 427 -19.80 -21.66 -5.13
CA ASP A 427 -20.96 -22.50 -5.44
C ASP A 427 -20.59 -23.98 -5.65
N ASP A 428 -19.29 -24.34 -5.54
CA ASP A 428 -18.84 -25.71 -5.69
C ASP A 428 -19.24 -26.52 -4.41
N PRO A 429 -20.05 -27.59 -4.55
CA PRO A 429 -20.47 -28.41 -3.42
C PRO A 429 -19.32 -29.06 -2.66
N ASP A 430 -18.17 -29.32 -3.30
CA ASP A 430 -16.99 -29.89 -2.65
C ASP A 430 -16.37 -28.91 -1.62
N TYR A 431 -16.60 -27.60 -1.79
CA TYR A 431 -16.15 -26.56 -0.86
C TYR A 431 -17.21 -26.11 0.17
N ALA A 432 -18.38 -26.76 0.23
CA ALA A 432 -19.48 -26.35 1.14
C ALA A 432 -19.07 -26.33 2.62
N ALA A 433 -18.21 -27.27 3.06
CA ALA A 433 -17.68 -27.30 4.43
C ALA A 433 -16.71 -26.14 4.69
N VAL A 434 -15.78 -25.90 3.77
CA VAL A 434 -14.79 -24.80 3.83
C VAL A 434 -15.52 -23.45 3.86
N ARG A 435 -16.51 -23.26 2.99
CA ARG A 435 -17.32 -22.05 2.97
C ARG A 435 -17.95 -21.76 4.33
N LYS A 436 -18.57 -22.76 4.96
CA LYS A 436 -19.19 -22.61 6.27
C LYS A 436 -18.17 -22.26 7.38
N GLU A 437 -16.98 -22.85 7.34
CA GLU A 437 -15.90 -22.52 8.28
C GLU A 437 -15.44 -21.08 8.09
N LEU A 438 -15.29 -20.62 6.83
CA LEU A 438 -14.88 -19.25 6.53
C LEU A 438 -15.97 -18.22 6.86
N GLU A 439 -17.26 -18.55 6.72
CA GLU A 439 -18.36 -17.69 7.17
C GLU A 439 -18.30 -17.46 8.69
N ILE A 440 -18.02 -18.51 9.46
CA ILE A 440 -17.85 -18.42 10.94
C ILE A 440 -16.60 -17.58 11.27
N GLU A 441 -15.51 -17.82 10.55
CA GLU A 441 -14.26 -17.07 10.75
C GLU A 441 -14.42 -15.59 10.38
N LEU A 442 -15.12 -15.29 9.29
CA LEU A 442 -15.46 -13.94 8.91
C LEU A 442 -16.24 -13.19 10.00
N GLU A 443 -17.28 -13.82 10.57
CA GLU A 443 -18.03 -13.25 11.69
C GLU A 443 -17.13 -13.00 12.91
N ARG A 444 -16.17 -13.89 13.17
CA ARG A 444 -15.22 -13.75 14.28
C ARG A 444 -14.32 -12.53 14.08
N VAL A 445 -13.65 -12.43 12.91
CA VAL A 445 -12.72 -11.32 12.62
C VAL A 445 -13.44 -9.98 12.48
N GLN A 446 -14.67 -9.94 11.96
CA GLN A 446 -15.52 -8.74 11.95
C GLN A 446 -15.82 -8.26 13.39
N ARG A 447 -16.17 -9.17 14.27
CA ARG A 447 -16.44 -8.83 15.68
C ARG A 447 -15.19 -8.31 16.38
N GLU A 448 -14.04 -8.91 16.13
CA GLU A 448 -12.75 -8.44 16.67
C GLU A 448 -12.38 -7.06 16.13
N ALA A 449 -12.62 -6.81 14.85
CA ALA A 449 -12.42 -5.49 14.24
C ALA A 449 -13.42 -4.44 14.73
N GLY A 450 -14.53 -4.85 15.37
CA GLY A 450 -15.61 -3.95 15.80
C GLY A 450 -16.50 -3.50 14.65
N ASP A 451 -16.49 -4.20 13.53
CA ASP A 451 -17.30 -3.93 12.34
C ASP A 451 -18.49 -4.89 12.26
N LEU A 452 -19.44 -4.70 13.16
CA LEU A 452 -20.68 -5.48 13.17
C LEU A 452 -21.69 -4.87 12.19
N PRO A 453 -22.49 -5.72 11.49
CA PRO A 453 -23.47 -5.28 10.50
C PRO A 453 -24.60 -4.41 11.07
#